data_10b6d3f89d4e2d46c66910edb2dd5382
#
_entry.id   10b6d3f89d4e2d46c66910edb2dd5382
#
_cell.length_a   1.000
_cell.length_b   1.000
_cell.length_c   1.000
_cell.angle_alpha   90.00
_cell.angle_beta   90.00
_cell.angle_gamma   90.00
#
_symmetry.space_group_name_H-M   'P 1'
#
loop_
_entity.id
_entity.type
_entity.pdbx_description
1 polymer ?
#
loop_
_entity_poly.entity_id
_entity_poly.type
_entity_poly.pdbx_seq_one_letter_code
_entity_poly.pdbx_strand_id
1 'polypeptide(L)'
;MIGAPIFVYHDVVAGPEALAGVAPAHRPYVLTRAQLSAHLEALASADLGDARPTASTITELLDDPIDGRFVLSFDDGHESAYSRILPLLAERRWRATFFVVAGWIGGREALSWAQLRALADAGMEIGSHSLTHPFVHELSAADIRHEFGESKRMLEDGIGRAVTVASLPRGSNAPGTDRIVAELGYRAFCTSEPGLVGRGTDPFDAPRIAIKWRTSAAFVVRVLAGHRLTLARLRSSYVVKRFAKGLIGVERWRRVRGAVIARTGAGGAIVNAAQVNGRWENRR
;
A
#
# COMPACT_ATOMS: atom_id res chain seq x y z
N MET A 1 -19.04 3.65 -16.80
CA MET A 1 -18.13 4.09 -15.72
C MET A 1 -16.96 3.12 -15.65
N ILE A 2 -15.75 3.58 -15.88
CA ILE A 2 -14.52 2.81 -15.66
C ILE A 2 -14.22 2.94 -14.18
N GLY A 3 -14.05 1.83 -13.44
CA GLY A 3 -13.77 1.92 -12.00
C GLY A 3 -12.48 2.69 -11.69
N ALA A 4 -12.35 3.17 -10.47
CA ALA A 4 -11.23 3.98 -10.00
C ALA A 4 -10.06 3.12 -9.46
N PRO A 5 -8.80 3.41 -9.78
CA PRO A 5 -7.65 2.71 -9.21
C PRO A 5 -7.31 3.19 -7.80
N ILE A 6 -6.88 2.26 -6.95
CA ILE A 6 -6.15 2.55 -5.72
C ILE A 6 -4.69 2.17 -5.97
N PHE A 7 -3.80 3.14 -6.08
CA PHE A 7 -2.36 2.92 -6.26
C PHE A 7 -1.68 2.72 -4.90
N VAL A 8 -0.86 1.67 -4.78
CA VAL A 8 -0.09 1.41 -3.55
C VAL A 8 1.36 1.80 -3.75
N TYR A 9 1.79 2.75 -2.97
CA TYR A 9 3.18 3.15 -2.77
C TYR A 9 3.63 2.71 -1.38
N HIS A 10 4.94 2.81 -1.10
CA HIS A 10 5.49 2.55 0.22
C HIS A 10 6.43 3.72 0.60
N ASP A 11 7.74 3.51 0.50
CA ASP A 11 8.73 4.48 0.91
C ASP A 11 9.21 5.38 -0.24
N VAL A 12 9.63 6.61 0.09
CA VAL A 12 10.18 7.58 -0.84
C VAL A 12 11.49 8.15 -0.29
N VAL A 13 12.58 7.95 -1.04
CA VAL A 13 13.89 8.50 -0.70
C VAL A 13 14.18 9.80 -1.45
N ALA A 14 15.14 10.59 -0.97
CA ALA A 14 15.48 11.88 -1.56
C ALA A 14 15.93 11.74 -3.03
N GLY A 15 16.89 10.85 -3.27
CA GLY A 15 17.47 10.63 -4.59
C GLY A 15 18.01 9.21 -4.76
N PRO A 16 18.58 8.89 -5.94
CA PRO A 16 19.09 7.55 -6.26
C PRO A 16 20.20 7.09 -5.31
N GLU A 17 21.02 7.99 -4.80
CA GLU A 17 22.11 7.72 -3.86
C GLU A 17 21.59 7.12 -2.54
N ALA A 18 20.44 7.57 -2.08
CA ALA A 18 19.81 7.08 -0.85
C ALA A 18 19.31 5.62 -0.99
N LEU A 19 19.10 5.14 -2.22
CA LEU A 19 18.74 3.74 -2.46
C LEU A 19 19.84 2.75 -2.04
N ALA A 20 21.09 3.18 -1.98
CA ALA A 20 22.20 2.34 -1.53
C ALA A 20 22.00 1.86 -0.07
N GLY A 21 21.40 2.70 0.79
CA GLY A 21 21.08 2.37 2.18
C GLY A 21 19.84 1.48 2.36
N VAL A 22 19.02 1.34 1.33
CA VAL A 22 17.79 0.54 1.39
C VAL A 22 18.13 -0.94 1.28
N ALA A 23 17.59 -1.75 2.20
CA ALA A 23 17.75 -3.20 2.15
C ALA A 23 17.25 -3.76 0.80
N PRO A 24 17.99 -4.69 0.15
CA PRO A 24 17.65 -5.20 -1.18
C PRO A 24 16.21 -5.70 -1.35
N ALA A 25 15.64 -6.29 -0.29
CA ALA A 25 14.27 -6.79 -0.31
C ALA A 25 13.21 -5.66 -0.42
N HIS A 26 13.50 -4.47 0.07
CA HIS A 26 12.60 -3.31 0.08
C HIS A 26 12.78 -2.42 -1.15
N ARG A 27 13.97 -2.42 -1.79
CA ARG A 27 14.27 -1.59 -2.97
C ARG A 27 13.18 -1.60 -4.07
N PRO A 28 12.52 -2.74 -4.38
CA PRO A 28 11.47 -2.75 -5.39
C PRO A 28 10.26 -1.85 -5.07
N TYR A 29 10.07 -1.48 -3.82
CA TYR A 29 8.93 -0.70 -3.33
C TYR A 29 9.31 0.74 -2.97
N VAL A 30 10.59 1.11 -3.07
CA VAL A 30 11.08 2.44 -2.74
C VAL A 30 11.25 3.26 -4.01
N LEU A 31 10.60 4.41 -4.06
CA LEU A 31 10.74 5.38 -5.14
C LEU A 31 11.67 6.53 -4.70
N THR A 32 12.28 7.20 -5.67
CA THR A 32 12.85 8.53 -5.40
C THR A 32 11.75 9.58 -5.39
N ARG A 33 12.01 10.72 -4.73
CA ARG A 33 11.11 11.89 -4.76
C ARG A 33 10.79 12.32 -6.19
N ALA A 34 11.79 12.30 -7.08
CA ALA A 34 11.60 12.63 -8.49
C ALA A 34 10.66 11.67 -9.22
N GLN A 35 10.76 10.35 -8.95
CA GLN A 35 9.85 9.35 -9.53
C GLN A 35 8.41 9.55 -9.04
N LEU A 36 8.20 9.76 -7.74
CA LEU A 36 6.87 10.05 -7.22
C LEU A 36 6.32 11.34 -7.85
N SER A 37 7.10 12.43 -7.89
CA SER A 37 6.69 13.69 -8.51
C SER A 37 6.26 13.50 -9.96
N ALA A 38 7.01 12.72 -10.76
CA ALA A 38 6.65 12.42 -12.14
C ALA A 38 5.33 11.62 -12.26
N HIS A 39 5.06 10.70 -11.33
CA HIS A 39 3.76 10.01 -11.29
C HIS A 39 2.61 10.97 -10.97
N LEU A 40 2.79 11.84 -9.95
CA LEU A 40 1.76 12.81 -9.57
C LEU A 40 1.50 13.83 -10.68
N GLU A 41 2.53 14.31 -11.36
CA GLU A 41 2.42 15.21 -12.52
C GLU A 41 1.63 14.56 -13.66
N ALA A 42 2.00 13.32 -14.01
CA ALA A 42 1.33 12.58 -15.07
C ALA A 42 -0.14 12.28 -14.72
N LEU A 43 -0.47 12.00 -13.46
CA LEU A 43 -1.85 11.84 -13.02
C LEU A 43 -2.62 13.16 -13.08
N ALA A 44 -2.00 14.29 -12.69
CA ALA A 44 -2.63 15.60 -12.72
C ALA A 44 -2.95 16.07 -14.14
N SER A 45 -2.08 15.73 -15.10
CA SER A 45 -2.21 16.11 -16.51
C SER A 45 -2.86 15.05 -17.41
N ALA A 46 -3.39 13.96 -16.80
CA ALA A 46 -4.01 12.89 -17.56
C ALA A 46 -5.27 13.40 -18.29
N ASP A 47 -5.33 13.14 -19.59
CA ASP A 47 -6.53 13.37 -20.39
C ASP A 47 -7.53 12.23 -20.18
N LEU A 48 -8.65 12.54 -19.57
CA LEU A 48 -9.75 11.62 -19.29
C LEU A 48 -11.06 12.08 -19.97
N GLY A 49 -10.97 12.90 -21.03
CA GLY A 49 -12.12 13.55 -21.65
C GLY A 49 -12.73 14.60 -20.71
N ASP A 50 -14.03 14.49 -20.44
CA ASP A 50 -14.75 15.45 -19.59
C ASP A 50 -14.44 15.29 -18.08
N ALA A 51 -13.88 14.14 -17.68
CA ALA A 51 -13.54 13.88 -16.30
C ALA A 51 -12.19 14.53 -15.91
N ARG A 52 -12.14 15.12 -14.70
CA ARG A 52 -10.88 15.65 -14.17
C ARG A 52 -10.24 14.66 -13.19
N PRO A 53 -8.93 14.37 -13.35
CA PRO A 53 -8.20 13.57 -12.38
C PRO A 53 -8.31 14.15 -10.97
N THR A 54 -8.89 13.39 -10.04
CA THR A 54 -9.12 13.83 -8.66
C THR A 54 -8.63 12.78 -7.68
N ALA A 55 -7.63 13.15 -6.88
CA ALA A 55 -7.15 12.31 -5.78
C ALA A 55 -8.12 12.37 -4.60
N SER A 56 -8.44 11.21 -4.03
CA SER A 56 -9.34 11.06 -2.90
C SER A 56 -8.78 10.07 -1.88
N THR A 57 -9.42 9.97 -0.73
CA THR A 57 -9.18 8.90 0.23
C THR A 57 -9.97 7.65 -0.15
N ILE A 58 -9.69 6.51 0.50
CA ILE A 58 -10.43 5.27 0.27
C ILE A 58 -11.88 5.44 0.70
N THR A 59 -12.15 6.01 1.86
CA THR A 59 -13.51 6.26 2.34
C THR A 59 -14.29 7.10 1.34
N GLU A 60 -13.73 8.19 0.83
CA GLU A 60 -14.39 9.04 -0.16
C GLU A 60 -14.65 8.33 -1.48
N LEU A 61 -13.71 7.49 -1.94
CA LEU A 61 -13.91 6.71 -3.16
C LEU A 61 -15.04 5.70 -3.01
N LEU A 62 -15.17 5.06 -1.85
CA LEU A 62 -16.22 4.06 -1.59
C LEU A 62 -17.60 4.71 -1.39
N ASP A 63 -17.63 5.89 -0.74
CA ASP A 63 -18.89 6.62 -0.51
C ASP A 63 -19.45 7.23 -1.80
N ASP A 64 -18.55 7.71 -2.69
CA ASP A 64 -18.93 8.36 -3.96
C ASP A 64 -17.94 8.04 -5.09
N PRO A 65 -18.08 6.88 -5.75
CA PRO A 65 -17.23 6.52 -6.89
C PRO A 65 -17.63 7.31 -8.14
N ILE A 66 -16.86 8.33 -8.48
CA ILE A 66 -17.01 9.17 -9.68
C ILE A 66 -15.91 8.92 -10.72
N ASP A 67 -16.20 9.21 -11.98
CA ASP A 67 -15.21 9.11 -13.05
C ASP A 67 -14.05 10.10 -12.85
N GLY A 68 -12.83 9.66 -13.15
CA GLY A 68 -11.61 10.43 -12.94
C GLY A 68 -11.06 10.38 -11.51
N ARG A 69 -11.79 9.81 -10.54
CA ARG A 69 -11.30 9.66 -9.18
C ARG A 69 -10.26 8.53 -9.09
N PHE A 70 -9.26 8.73 -8.26
CA PHE A 70 -8.25 7.72 -7.91
C PHE A 70 -7.79 7.90 -6.46
N VAL A 71 -7.20 6.87 -5.89
CA VAL A 71 -6.60 6.94 -4.56
C VAL A 71 -5.09 6.69 -4.66
N LEU A 72 -4.33 7.52 -3.95
CA LEU A 72 -2.94 7.25 -3.60
C LEU A 72 -2.93 6.66 -2.20
N SER A 73 -2.49 5.42 -2.06
CA SER A 73 -2.28 4.82 -0.75
C SER A 73 -0.80 4.56 -0.50
N PHE A 74 -0.36 4.77 0.74
CA PHE A 74 1.01 4.59 1.17
C PHE A 74 1.03 3.63 2.35
N ASP A 75 1.71 2.49 2.20
CA ASP A 75 1.75 1.44 3.21
C ASP A 75 2.97 1.60 4.14
N ASP A 76 2.97 0.90 5.26
CA ASP A 76 3.99 0.73 6.29
C ASP A 76 4.14 1.88 7.29
N GLY A 77 3.87 3.12 6.93
CA GLY A 77 4.03 4.28 7.83
C GLY A 77 5.47 4.77 7.96
N HIS A 78 6.23 4.80 6.85
CA HIS A 78 7.57 5.37 6.79
C HIS A 78 7.60 6.87 7.09
N GLU A 79 8.70 7.35 7.69
CA GLU A 79 8.92 8.78 7.99
C GLU A 79 8.79 9.67 6.75
N SER A 80 9.15 9.15 5.58
CA SER A 80 9.02 9.84 4.30
C SER A 80 7.58 10.25 3.96
N ALA A 81 6.57 9.62 4.56
CA ALA A 81 5.18 10.03 4.43
C ALA A 81 4.99 11.50 4.87
N TYR A 82 5.63 11.89 5.94
CA TYR A 82 5.60 13.28 6.44
C TYR A 82 6.61 14.18 5.72
N SER A 83 7.87 13.77 5.64
CA SER A 83 8.94 14.66 5.18
C SER A 83 9.00 14.86 3.67
N ARG A 84 8.51 13.91 2.87
CA ARG A 84 8.65 13.92 1.41
C ARG A 84 7.34 13.82 0.66
N ILE A 85 6.40 12.97 1.14
CA ILE A 85 5.14 12.70 0.43
C ILE A 85 4.13 13.80 0.70
N LEU A 86 3.88 14.16 1.98
CA LEU A 86 2.92 15.18 2.36
C LEU A 86 3.14 16.52 1.63
N PRO A 87 4.38 17.08 1.51
CA PRO A 87 4.60 18.32 0.76
C PRO A 87 4.15 18.24 -0.71
N LEU A 88 4.45 17.12 -1.39
CA LEU A 88 4.06 16.92 -2.79
C LEU A 88 2.54 16.85 -2.98
N LEU A 89 1.83 16.25 -2.01
CA LEU A 89 0.37 16.20 -2.02
C LEU A 89 -0.24 17.57 -1.70
N ALA A 90 0.31 18.28 -0.74
CA ALA A 90 -0.15 19.61 -0.33
C ALA A 90 -0.05 20.64 -1.47
N GLU A 91 1.05 20.64 -2.24
CA GLU A 91 1.22 21.49 -3.44
C GLU A 91 0.06 21.32 -4.44
N ARG A 92 -0.55 20.14 -4.49
CA ARG A 92 -1.66 19.78 -5.40
C ARG A 92 -3.03 19.85 -4.73
N ARG A 93 -3.09 20.12 -3.44
CA ARG A 93 -4.31 20.00 -2.60
C ARG A 93 -4.95 18.63 -2.71
N TRP A 94 -4.12 17.58 -2.85
CA TRP A 94 -4.54 16.21 -2.94
C TRP A 94 -4.56 15.55 -1.58
N ARG A 95 -5.54 14.66 -1.38
CA ARG A 95 -5.62 13.78 -0.23
C ARG A 95 -5.17 12.37 -0.61
N ALA A 96 -4.75 11.62 0.39
CA ALA A 96 -4.27 10.24 0.25
C ALA A 96 -4.61 9.44 1.51
N THR A 97 -4.48 8.12 1.42
CA THR A 97 -4.65 7.21 2.56
C THR A 97 -3.30 6.64 2.96
N PHE A 98 -2.97 6.73 4.25
CA PHE A 98 -1.73 6.19 4.82
C PHE A 98 -2.06 5.01 5.73
N PHE A 99 -1.66 3.81 5.33
CA PHE A 99 -1.80 2.60 6.12
C PHE A 99 -0.56 2.40 6.99
N VAL A 100 -0.75 2.46 8.31
CA VAL A 100 0.34 2.50 9.27
C VAL A 100 0.41 1.22 10.07
N VAL A 101 1.60 0.66 10.20
CA VAL A 101 1.89 -0.43 11.14
C VAL A 101 2.02 0.16 12.53
N ALA A 102 1.00 -0.04 13.38
CA ALA A 102 0.87 0.69 14.63
C ALA A 102 2.05 0.47 15.58
N GLY A 103 2.57 -0.76 15.65
CA GLY A 103 3.72 -1.10 16.49
C GLY A 103 5.07 -0.54 16.02
N TRP A 104 5.14 0.08 14.83
CA TRP A 104 6.38 0.69 14.35
C TRP A 104 6.48 2.19 14.63
N ILE A 105 5.39 2.82 15.06
CA ILE A 105 5.33 4.28 15.31
C ILE A 105 6.36 4.67 16.38
N GLY A 106 7.13 5.72 16.08
CA GLY A 106 8.24 6.19 16.91
C GLY A 106 9.54 5.42 16.74
N GLY A 107 9.55 4.36 15.93
CA GLY A 107 10.76 3.64 15.55
C GLY A 107 11.63 4.41 14.55
N ARG A 108 12.84 3.91 14.34
CA ARG A 108 13.75 4.48 13.34
C ARG A 108 13.13 4.37 11.94
N GLU A 109 13.15 5.43 11.16
CA GLU A 109 12.60 5.50 9.79
C GLU A 109 11.07 5.35 9.72
N ALA A 110 10.36 5.30 10.85
CA ALA A 110 8.91 5.31 10.94
C ALA A 110 8.37 6.67 11.39
N LEU A 111 7.10 6.93 11.09
CA LEU A 111 6.39 8.11 11.57
C LEU A 111 6.40 8.17 13.10
N SER A 112 6.62 9.35 13.65
CA SER A 112 6.31 9.64 15.05
C SER A 112 4.82 9.95 15.22
N TRP A 113 4.30 9.86 16.44
CA TRP A 113 2.91 10.23 16.74
C TRP A 113 2.60 11.69 16.36
N ALA A 114 3.55 12.61 16.53
CA ALA A 114 3.38 14.01 16.12
C ALA A 114 3.24 14.14 14.59
N GLN A 115 4.06 13.43 13.83
CA GLN A 115 3.98 13.43 12.36
C GLN A 115 2.68 12.75 11.88
N LEU A 116 2.25 11.67 12.52
CA LEU A 116 0.99 11.00 12.18
C LEU A 116 -0.23 11.92 12.42
N ARG A 117 -0.24 12.65 13.55
CA ARG A 117 -1.27 13.68 13.78
C ARG A 117 -1.23 14.78 12.73
N ALA A 118 -0.04 15.26 12.36
CA ALA A 118 0.10 16.29 11.33
C ALA A 118 -0.42 15.82 9.96
N LEU A 119 -0.22 14.54 9.58
CA LEU A 119 -0.85 13.96 8.38
C LEU A 119 -2.37 14.00 8.49
N ALA A 120 -2.93 13.57 9.61
CA ALA A 120 -4.37 13.57 9.84
C ALA A 120 -4.96 15.00 9.85
N ASP A 121 -4.25 15.98 10.43
CA ASP A 121 -4.65 17.41 10.45
C ASP A 121 -4.58 18.05 9.06
N ALA A 122 -3.68 17.57 8.21
CA ALA A 122 -3.62 17.96 6.79
C ALA A 122 -4.72 17.31 5.92
N GLY A 123 -5.66 16.56 6.53
CA GLY A 123 -6.78 15.94 5.83
C GLY A 123 -6.44 14.60 5.17
N MET A 124 -5.31 13.99 5.51
CA MET A 124 -4.97 12.64 5.05
C MET A 124 -5.77 11.61 5.84
N GLU A 125 -6.20 10.54 5.19
CA GLU A 125 -6.84 9.41 5.85
C GLU A 125 -5.78 8.49 6.45
N ILE A 126 -5.92 8.17 7.72
CA ILE A 126 -5.07 7.20 8.41
C ILE A 126 -5.80 5.86 8.48
N GLY A 127 -5.16 4.80 8.02
CA GLY A 127 -5.66 3.44 8.05
C GLY A 127 -4.71 2.50 8.80
N SER A 128 -5.22 1.35 9.20
CA SER A 128 -4.44 0.30 9.84
C SER A 128 -3.73 -0.59 8.82
N HIS A 129 -2.44 -0.85 9.06
CA HIS A 129 -1.67 -1.89 8.37
C HIS A 129 -1.26 -3.02 9.32
N SER A 130 -2.17 -3.40 10.24
CA SER A 130 -1.97 -4.29 11.40
C SER A 130 -1.06 -3.71 12.49
N LEU A 131 -0.88 -4.46 13.57
CA LEU A 131 -0.03 -4.09 14.70
C LEU A 131 1.45 -4.33 14.40
N THR A 132 1.81 -5.54 13.89
CA THR A 132 3.20 -5.99 13.75
C THR A 132 3.63 -6.32 12.31
N HIS A 133 2.73 -6.17 11.33
CA HIS A 133 2.95 -6.49 9.91
C HIS A 133 3.23 -7.98 9.66
N PRO A 134 2.38 -8.91 10.16
CA PRO A 134 2.60 -10.35 10.02
C PRO A 134 2.22 -10.89 8.63
N PHE A 135 2.51 -12.16 8.41
CA PHE A 135 1.86 -12.91 7.34
C PHE A 135 0.48 -13.39 7.82
N VAL A 136 -0.59 -12.71 7.43
CA VAL A 136 -1.95 -12.97 7.94
C VAL A 136 -2.39 -14.41 7.71
N HIS A 137 -1.98 -15.06 6.63
CA HIS A 137 -2.32 -16.47 6.34
C HIS A 137 -1.67 -17.48 7.31
N GLU A 138 -0.73 -17.04 8.15
CA GLU A 138 -0.07 -17.87 9.18
C GLU A 138 -0.73 -17.70 10.56
N LEU A 139 -1.69 -16.78 10.68
CA LEU A 139 -2.33 -16.42 11.95
C LEU A 139 -3.62 -17.21 12.20
N SER A 140 -3.92 -17.42 13.48
CA SER A 140 -5.25 -17.84 13.91
C SER A 140 -6.26 -16.68 13.81
N ALA A 141 -7.55 -16.99 13.83
CA ALA A 141 -8.60 -15.96 13.86
C ALA A 141 -8.49 -15.03 15.08
N ALA A 142 -8.02 -15.55 16.23
CA ALA A 142 -7.78 -14.77 17.44
C ALA A 142 -6.61 -13.80 17.26
N ASP A 143 -5.51 -14.25 16.64
CA ASP A 143 -4.35 -13.39 16.36
C ASP A 143 -4.67 -12.32 15.32
N ILE A 144 -5.47 -12.65 14.28
CA ILE A 144 -5.94 -11.66 13.30
C ILE A 144 -6.77 -10.58 14.00
N ARG A 145 -7.67 -10.98 14.90
CA ARG A 145 -8.49 -10.05 15.69
C ARG A 145 -7.62 -9.17 16.58
N HIS A 146 -6.59 -9.72 17.21
CA HIS A 146 -5.63 -8.96 18.01
C HIS A 146 -4.85 -7.95 17.16
N GLU A 147 -4.27 -8.40 16.03
CA GLU A 147 -3.46 -7.57 15.13
C GLU A 147 -4.21 -6.35 14.61
N PHE A 148 -5.44 -6.53 14.13
CA PHE A 148 -6.22 -5.42 13.59
C PHE A 148 -6.96 -4.64 14.69
N GLY A 149 -7.39 -5.28 15.77
CA GLY A 149 -8.09 -4.64 16.89
C GLY A 149 -7.17 -3.71 17.67
N GLU A 150 -5.99 -4.20 18.09
CA GLU A 150 -5.01 -3.37 18.80
C GLU A 150 -4.42 -2.27 17.93
N SER A 151 -4.15 -2.55 16.64
CA SER A 151 -3.72 -1.53 15.71
C SER A 151 -4.75 -0.38 15.62
N LYS A 152 -6.04 -0.72 15.47
CA LYS A 152 -7.13 0.27 15.43
C LYS A 152 -7.14 1.13 16.67
N ARG A 153 -7.19 0.49 17.85
CA ARG A 153 -7.22 1.16 19.14
C ARG A 153 -6.03 2.10 19.32
N MET A 154 -4.80 1.61 19.09
CA MET A 154 -3.58 2.43 19.22
C MET A 154 -3.59 3.65 18.29
N LEU A 155 -4.00 3.47 17.04
CA LEU A 155 -4.06 4.56 16.07
C LEU A 155 -5.12 5.58 16.49
N GLU A 156 -6.34 5.15 16.85
CA GLU A 156 -7.42 6.03 17.31
C GLU A 156 -7.04 6.82 18.55
N ASP A 157 -6.45 6.15 19.56
CA ASP A 157 -5.94 6.80 20.78
C ASP A 157 -4.85 7.83 20.45
N GLY A 158 -3.94 7.47 19.53
CA GLY A 158 -2.80 8.31 19.16
C GLY A 158 -3.13 9.54 18.33
N ILE A 159 -4.13 9.46 17.44
CA ILE A 159 -4.52 10.58 16.56
C ILE A 159 -5.79 11.30 16.99
N GLY A 160 -6.56 10.73 17.93
CA GLY A 160 -7.83 11.29 18.41
C GLY A 160 -8.96 11.28 17.36
N ARG A 161 -8.90 10.38 16.39
CA ARG A 161 -9.87 10.26 15.28
C ARG A 161 -10.14 8.80 14.96
N ALA A 162 -11.33 8.50 14.41
CA ALA A 162 -11.69 7.15 13.98
C ALA A 162 -10.78 6.65 12.85
N VAL A 163 -10.37 5.38 12.94
CA VAL A 163 -9.63 4.64 11.91
C VAL A 163 -10.57 3.62 11.29
N THR A 164 -11.08 3.92 10.11
CA THR A 164 -12.17 3.17 9.48
C THR A 164 -11.75 2.28 8.32
N VAL A 165 -10.49 2.35 7.91
CA VAL A 165 -9.96 1.55 6.80
C VAL A 165 -8.74 0.75 7.25
N ALA A 166 -8.61 -0.46 6.71
CA ALA A 166 -7.44 -1.30 6.94
C ALA A 166 -6.90 -1.88 5.63
N SER A 167 -5.65 -2.28 5.62
CA SER A 167 -5.05 -2.95 4.48
C SER A 167 -4.29 -4.21 4.88
N LEU A 168 -4.27 -5.17 3.96
CA LEU A 168 -3.64 -6.47 4.14
C LEU A 168 -2.12 -6.36 4.09
N PRO A 169 -1.39 -6.66 5.17
CA PRO A 169 0.07 -6.68 5.14
C PRO A 169 0.58 -7.84 4.27
N ARG A 170 1.69 -7.63 3.56
CA ARG A 170 2.40 -8.62 2.74
C ARG A 170 1.55 -9.29 1.63
N GLY A 171 0.30 -8.88 1.44
CA GLY A 171 -0.57 -9.35 0.37
C GLY A 171 -0.94 -10.83 0.43
N SER A 172 -0.95 -11.46 1.60
CA SER A 172 -1.33 -12.86 1.76
C SER A 172 -2.39 -12.98 2.85
N ASN A 173 -3.62 -13.24 2.43
CA ASN A 173 -4.81 -13.28 3.27
C ASN A 173 -5.10 -14.67 3.83
N ALA A 174 -5.80 -14.74 4.96
CA ALA A 174 -6.41 -15.93 5.51
C ALA A 174 -7.93 -15.91 5.27
N PRO A 175 -8.58 -17.07 5.12
CA PRO A 175 -10.05 -17.13 5.03
C PRO A 175 -10.71 -16.49 6.26
N GLY A 176 -11.71 -15.64 6.03
CA GLY A 176 -12.48 -14.97 7.09
C GLY A 176 -11.83 -13.73 7.70
N THR A 177 -10.66 -13.30 7.22
CA THR A 177 -10.04 -12.03 7.65
C THR A 177 -10.96 -10.83 7.41
N ASP A 178 -11.58 -10.77 6.24
CA ASP A 178 -12.57 -9.78 5.84
C ASP A 178 -13.69 -9.63 6.87
N ARG A 179 -14.28 -10.75 7.29
CA ARG A 179 -15.31 -10.80 8.32
C ARG A 179 -14.80 -10.29 9.67
N ILE A 180 -13.61 -10.74 10.11
CA ILE A 180 -13.03 -10.30 11.38
C ILE A 180 -12.79 -8.79 11.37
N VAL A 181 -12.25 -8.24 10.27
CA VAL A 181 -12.00 -6.81 10.12
C VAL A 181 -13.31 -6.02 10.13
N ALA A 182 -14.37 -6.53 9.50
CA ALA A 182 -15.72 -5.93 9.56
C ALA A 182 -16.29 -5.92 10.99
N GLU A 183 -16.14 -7.03 11.72
CA GLU A 183 -16.58 -7.15 13.13
C GLU A 183 -15.83 -6.19 14.07
N LEU A 184 -14.61 -5.78 13.72
CA LEU A 184 -13.83 -4.77 14.45
C LEU A 184 -14.26 -3.33 14.12
N GLY A 185 -15.27 -3.14 13.26
CA GLY A 185 -15.82 -1.85 12.93
C GLY A 185 -15.02 -1.07 11.87
N TYR A 186 -14.19 -1.73 11.09
CA TYR A 186 -13.68 -1.13 9.86
C TYR A 186 -14.79 -1.06 8.81
N ARG A 187 -14.72 -0.08 7.90
CA ARG A 187 -15.64 0.12 6.78
C ARG A 187 -15.08 -0.47 5.47
N ALA A 188 -13.75 -0.62 5.40
CA ALA A 188 -13.10 -1.19 4.24
C ALA A 188 -11.83 -1.95 4.60
N PHE A 189 -11.56 -3.00 3.80
CA PHE A 189 -10.33 -3.76 3.85
C PHE A 189 -9.71 -3.84 2.45
N CYS A 190 -8.54 -3.24 2.30
CA CYS A 190 -7.83 -3.20 1.03
C CYS A 190 -6.90 -4.40 0.87
N THR A 191 -7.03 -5.08 -0.24
CA THR A 191 -6.19 -6.24 -0.60
C THR A 191 -5.01 -5.83 -1.50
N SER A 192 -4.24 -6.81 -1.95
CA SER A 192 -3.17 -6.60 -2.94
C SER A 192 -3.53 -7.20 -4.31
N GLU A 193 -4.79 -7.56 -4.51
CA GLU A 193 -5.27 -8.02 -5.82
C GLU A 193 -5.38 -6.83 -6.79
N PRO A 194 -4.83 -6.93 -7.99
CA PRO A 194 -4.90 -5.83 -8.93
C PRO A 194 -6.29 -5.70 -9.54
N GLY A 195 -6.87 -4.51 -9.42
CA GLY A 195 -8.20 -4.22 -9.93
C GLY A 195 -8.53 -2.74 -9.85
N LEU A 196 -9.75 -2.42 -10.22
CA LEU A 196 -10.35 -1.10 -10.08
C LEU A 196 -11.57 -1.21 -9.17
N VAL A 197 -11.78 -0.18 -8.35
CA VAL A 197 -12.96 -0.03 -7.50
C VAL A 197 -14.09 0.61 -8.32
N GLY A 198 -15.27 0.01 -8.30
CA GLY A 198 -16.44 0.51 -8.98
C GLY A 198 -17.70 0.31 -8.14
N ARG A 199 -18.84 0.70 -8.67
CA ARG A 199 -20.14 0.40 -8.03
C ARG A 199 -20.28 -1.11 -7.86
N GLY A 200 -20.56 -1.57 -6.65
CA GLY A 200 -20.68 -2.98 -6.31
C GLY A 200 -19.36 -3.70 -5.99
N THR A 201 -18.23 -3.00 -5.93
CA THR A 201 -17.02 -3.56 -5.32
C THR A 201 -17.27 -3.81 -3.84
N ASP A 202 -16.95 -5.01 -3.37
CA ASP A 202 -17.01 -5.30 -1.95
C ASP A 202 -15.96 -4.44 -1.21
N PRO A 203 -16.34 -3.58 -0.28
CA PRO A 203 -15.42 -2.76 0.46
C PRO A 203 -14.41 -3.57 1.28
N PHE A 204 -14.73 -4.83 1.63
CA PHE A 204 -13.82 -5.72 2.35
C PHE A 204 -12.91 -6.56 1.43
N ASP A 205 -13.00 -6.37 0.12
CA ASP A 205 -12.06 -6.91 -0.88
C ASP A 205 -11.67 -5.82 -1.89
N ALA A 206 -11.32 -4.63 -1.38
CA ALA A 206 -10.96 -3.48 -2.22
C ALA A 206 -9.61 -3.72 -2.92
N PRO A 207 -9.60 -3.82 -4.27
CA PRO A 207 -8.40 -4.13 -5.03
C PRO A 207 -7.46 -2.95 -5.09
N ARG A 208 -6.13 -3.21 -5.12
CA ARG A 208 -5.10 -2.18 -5.21
C ARG A 208 -4.03 -2.52 -6.24
N ILE A 209 -3.41 -1.51 -6.83
CA ILE A 209 -2.36 -1.65 -7.84
C ILE A 209 -1.02 -1.21 -7.27
N ALA A 210 -0.13 -2.18 -7.03
CA ALA A 210 1.17 -1.93 -6.46
C ALA A 210 2.11 -1.21 -7.44
N ILE A 211 2.64 -0.08 -7.01
CA ILE A 211 3.64 0.70 -7.71
C ILE A 211 5.04 0.30 -7.23
N LYS A 212 5.96 0.15 -8.15
CA LYS A 212 7.34 -0.22 -7.89
C LYS A 212 8.30 0.77 -8.54
N TRP A 213 9.56 0.75 -8.14
CA TRP A 213 10.60 1.66 -8.63
C TRP A 213 10.77 1.70 -10.17
N ARG A 214 10.38 0.62 -10.88
CA ARG A 214 10.38 0.54 -12.36
C ARG A 214 9.04 0.90 -12.99
N THR A 215 8.02 1.23 -12.21
CA THR A 215 6.73 1.67 -12.75
C THR A 215 6.92 3.04 -13.40
N SER A 216 6.51 3.18 -14.64
CA SER A 216 6.61 4.45 -15.36
C SER A 216 5.39 5.34 -15.10
N ALA A 217 5.55 6.65 -15.24
CA ALA A 217 4.44 7.61 -15.21
C ALA A 217 3.35 7.28 -16.26
N ALA A 218 3.74 6.85 -17.45
CA ALA A 218 2.79 6.41 -18.48
C ALA A 218 1.96 5.18 -18.07
N PHE A 219 2.49 4.32 -17.16
CA PHE A 219 1.73 3.20 -16.64
C PHE A 219 0.59 3.67 -15.73
N VAL A 220 0.84 4.59 -14.81
CA VAL A 220 -0.20 5.08 -13.89
C VAL A 220 -1.32 5.80 -14.64
N VAL A 221 -0.98 6.55 -15.69
CA VAL A 221 -1.97 7.18 -16.59
C VAL A 221 -2.81 6.14 -17.33
N ARG A 222 -2.18 5.10 -17.93
CA ARG A 222 -2.94 4.03 -18.61
C ARG A 222 -3.89 3.30 -17.66
N VAL A 223 -3.49 3.08 -16.41
CA VAL A 223 -4.35 2.46 -15.40
C VAL A 223 -5.50 3.40 -15.05
N LEU A 224 -5.24 4.67 -14.80
CA LEU A 224 -6.27 5.69 -14.51
C LEU A 224 -7.29 5.80 -15.66
N ALA A 225 -6.81 5.79 -16.90
CA ALA A 225 -7.67 5.78 -18.10
C ALA A 225 -8.38 4.43 -18.35
N GLY A 226 -8.21 3.44 -17.47
CA GLY A 226 -8.87 2.14 -17.60
C GLY A 226 -8.40 1.29 -18.77
N HIS A 227 -7.15 1.44 -19.22
CA HIS A 227 -6.63 0.75 -20.40
C HIS A 227 -6.71 -0.78 -20.25
N ARG A 228 -7.65 -1.39 -20.99
CA ARG A 228 -8.06 -2.80 -20.83
C ARG A 228 -6.91 -3.80 -20.90
N LEU A 229 -5.96 -3.63 -21.84
CA LEU A 229 -4.81 -4.55 -21.97
C LEU A 229 -3.84 -4.44 -20.78
N THR A 230 -3.65 -3.24 -20.22
CA THR A 230 -2.83 -3.03 -19.04
C THR A 230 -3.45 -3.75 -17.84
N LEU A 231 -4.75 -3.57 -17.63
CA LEU A 231 -5.48 -4.22 -16.52
C LEU A 231 -5.53 -5.75 -16.68
N ALA A 232 -5.78 -6.23 -17.91
CA ALA A 232 -5.77 -7.67 -18.20
C ALA A 232 -4.40 -8.31 -17.89
N ARG A 233 -3.30 -7.66 -18.30
CA ARG A 233 -1.93 -8.14 -18.01
C ARG A 233 -1.62 -8.15 -16.52
N LEU A 234 -2.08 -7.15 -15.77
CA LEU A 234 -1.93 -7.12 -14.31
C LEU A 234 -2.63 -8.31 -13.66
N ARG A 235 -3.92 -8.54 -14.01
CA ARG A 235 -4.71 -9.64 -13.49
C ARG A 235 -4.13 -11.00 -13.87
N SER A 236 -3.77 -11.21 -15.13
CA SER A 236 -3.16 -12.47 -15.59
C SER A 236 -1.84 -12.75 -14.86
N SER A 237 -0.97 -11.75 -14.71
CA SER A 237 0.29 -11.89 -13.98
C SER A 237 0.05 -12.23 -12.49
N TYR A 238 -0.98 -11.66 -11.88
CA TYR A 238 -1.35 -11.97 -10.50
C TYR A 238 -1.86 -13.40 -10.35
N VAL A 239 -2.81 -13.82 -11.21
CA VAL A 239 -3.38 -15.17 -11.20
C VAL A 239 -2.30 -16.23 -11.41
N VAL A 240 -1.42 -16.05 -12.40
CA VAL A 240 -0.29 -16.97 -12.66
C VAL A 240 0.62 -17.09 -11.44
N LYS A 241 0.97 -15.98 -10.79
CA LYS A 241 1.80 -16.00 -9.58
C LYS A 241 1.11 -16.66 -8.40
N ARG A 242 -0.19 -16.40 -8.22
CA ARG A 242 -1.01 -17.02 -7.16
C ARG A 242 -1.08 -18.54 -7.35
N PHE A 243 -1.35 -18.98 -8.58
CA PHE A 243 -1.40 -20.39 -8.94
C PHE A 243 -0.03 -21.09 -8.75
N ALA A 244 1.04 -20.48 -9.24
CA ALA A 244 2.40 -20.99 -9.04
C ALA A 244 2.79 -21.10 -7.56
N LYS A 245 2.43 -20.12 -6.72
CA LYS A 245 2.63 -20.20 -5.26
C LYS A 245 1.83 -21.35 -4.63
N GLY A 246 0.60 -21.59 -5.08
CA GLY A 246 -0.23 -22.70 -4.61
C GLY A 246 0.37 -24.07 -4.93
N LEU A 247 0.92 -24.24 -6.14
CA LEU A 247 1.51 -25.51 -6.59
C LEU A 247 2.84 -25.84 -5.93
N ILE A 248 3.75 -24.88 -5.82
CA ILE A 248 5.13 -25.14 -5.35
C ILE A 248 5.36 -24.80 -3.89
N GLY A 249 4.35 -24.23 -3.23
CA GLY A 249 4.44 -23.73 -1.87
C GLY A 249 5.19 -22.39 -1.75
N VAL A 250 4.84 -21.61 -0.75
CA VAL A 250 5.36 -20.23 -0.56
C VAL A 250 6.88 -20.21 -0.39
N GLU A 251 7.45 -21.15 0.37
CA GLU A 251 8.89 -21.22 0.65
C GLU A 251 9.72 -21.57 -0.60
N ARG A 252 9.26 -22.53 -1.41
CA ARG A 252 9.92 -22.86 -2.67
C ARG A 252 9.79 -21.75 -3.69
N TRP A 253 8.63 -21.08 -3.75
CA TRP A 253 8.42 -19.91 -4.57
C TRP A 253 9.36 -18.76 -4.19
N ARG A 254 9.56 -18.50 -2.89
CA ARG A 254 10.52 -17.50 -2.40
C ARG A 254 11.93 -17.80 -2.90
N ARG A 255 12.39 -19.06 -2.82
CA ARG A 255 13.72 -19.48 -3.30
C ARG A 255 13.88 -19.33 -4.80
N VAL A 256 12.91 -19.80 -5.59
CA VAL A 256 12.93 -19.66 -7.07
C VAL A 256 12.94 -18.21 -7.49
N ARG A 257 12.08 -17.40 -6.91
CA ARG A 257 12.04 -15.95 -7.17
C ARG A 257 13.36 -15.29 -6.82
N GLY A 258 13.99 -15.66 -5.71
CA GLY A 258 15.30 -15.15 -5.29
C GLY A 258 16.41 -15.45 -6.29
N ALA A 259 16.44 -16.69 -6.77
CA ALA A 259 17.42 -17.11 -7.78
C ALA A 259 17.23 -16.40 -9.13
N VAL A 260 15.98 -16.20 -9.56
CA VAL A 260 15.66 -15.45 -10.79
C VAL A 260 16.07 -13.98 -10.65
N ILE A 261 15.74 -13.36 -9.54
CA ILE A 261 16.08 -11.95 -9.24
C ILE A 261 17.61 -11.77 -9.19
N ALA A 262 18.34 -12.68 -8.56
CA ALA A 262 19.80 -12.65 -8.48
C ALA A 262 20.48 -12.78 -9.86
N ARG A 263 19.91 -13.61 -10.75
CA ARG A 263 20.44 -13.81 -12.11
C ARG A 263 20.13 -12.67 -13.07
N THR A 264 19.01 -11.99 -12.90
CA THR A 264 18.57 -10.95 -13.85
C THR A 264 18.97 -9.54 -13.44
N GLY A 265 19.65 -9.36 -12.32
CA GLY A 265 19.95 -8.04 -11.75
C GLY A 265 18.69 -7.21 -11.41
N ALA A 266 17.52 -7.81 -11.53
CA ALA A 266 16.22 -7.15 -11.40
C ALA A 266 15.73 -7.02 -9.95
N GLY A 267 16.58 -7.28 -8.98
CA GLY A 267 16.27 -7.09 -7.57
C GLY A 267 17.36 -7.66 -6.69
N GLY A 268 17.70 -6.98 -5.65
CA GLY A 268 18.59 -7.46 -4.61
C GLY A 268 18.11 -8.77 -3.99
N ALA A 269 19.07 -9.52 -3.44
CA ALA A 269 18.87 -10.83 -2.84
C ALA A 269 17.70 -10.84 -1.83
N ILE A 270 16.95 -11.92 -1.84
CA ILE A 270 15.96 -12.20 -0.81
C ILE A 270 16.70 -12.41 0.51
N VAL A 271 16.57 -11.48 1.41
CA VAL A 271 16.95 -11.68 2.81
C VAL A 271 15.87 -12.53 3.46
N ASN A 272 16.25 -13.58 4.19
CA ASN A 272 15.35 -14.44 4.96
C ASN A 272 14.40 -13.60 5.84
N ALA A 273 13.14 -14.01 5.95
CA ALA A 273 12.14 -13.34 6.78
C ALA A 273 12.60 -13.12 8.23
N ALA A 274 13.47 -14.00 8.76
CA ALA A 274 14.11 -13.85 10.06
C ALA A 274 15.05 -12.65 10.18
N GLN A 275 15.68 -12.21 9.07
CA GLN A 275 16.53 -11.01 9.06
C GLN A 275 15.74 -9.70 8.86
N VAL A 276 14.53 -9.78 8.34
CA VAL A 276 13.63 -8.61 8.22
C VAL A 276 13.03 -8.28 9.59
N ASN A 277 12.70 -9.27 10.39
CA ASN A 277 12.23 -9.08 11.76
C ASN A 277 13.33 -8.55 12.70
N GLY A 278 14.58 -8.98 12.54
CA GLY A 278 15.69 -8.60 13.42
C GLY A 278 16.11 -7.13 13.41
N ARG A 279 15.59 -6.31 12.48
CA ARG A 279 15.87 -4.86 12.47
C ARG A 279 14.96 -4.06 13.39
N TRP A 280 13.77 -4.60 13.69
CA TRP A 280 12.76 -3.91 14.50
C TRP A 280 12.58 -4.53 15.89
N GLU A 281 12.98 -5.82 16.09
CA GLU A 281 12.78 -6.53 17.37
C GLU A 281 13.88 -6.29 18.42
N ASN A 282 15.06 -5.76 18.06
CA ASN A 282 16.17 -5.55 19.00
C ASN A 282 16.52 -4.07 19.17
N ARG A 283 15.70 -3.32 19.89
CA ARG A 283 16.13 -2.22 20.79
C ARG A 283 14.92 -1.75 21.61
N ARG A 284 14.72 -2.42 22.73
CA ARG A 284 14.12 -1.75 23.89
C ARG A 284 15.19 -0.94 24.59
#